data_0577a6e4577688cc4a29c32493301848
#
_entry.id   0577a6e4577688cc4a29c32493301848
#
_cell.length_a   1.000
_cell.length_b   1.000
_cell.length_c   1.000
_cell.angle_alpha   90.00
_cell.angle_beta   90.00
_cell.angle_gamma   90.00
#
_symmetry.space_group_name_H-M   'P 1'
#
loop_
_entity.id
_entity.type
_entity.pdbx_description
1 polymer ?
#
loop_
_entity_poly.entity_id
_entity_poly.type
_entity_poly.pdbx_seq_one_letter_code
_entity_poly.pdbx_strand_id
1 'polypeptide(L)'
;MWKNDYKISGVALKDGLEVVVTAYPAIYKPNGGLSLQVEAVELVGEGALQIAYEQLKKKLETEGLFSLERKRPIPLYPHKIGVITSKSGAVINDFLTNIGKFGFEIAFVDSKVEGADAIKDLVSALNTLKTKDIDVLVMMRGGGSLESFQAFNNEVLVREVANFPVPVI
;
A
#
# COMPACT_ATOMS: atom_id res chain seq x y z
N MET A 1 2.59 19.76 7.25
CA MET A 1 1.95 18.43 7.11
C MET A 1 0.91 18.25 8.19
N TRP A 2 -0.27 17.75 7.83
CA TRP A 2 -1.29 17.42 8.81
C TRP A 2 -0.92 16.15 9.58
N LYS A 3 -1.33 16.05 10.85
CA LYS A 3 -1.01 14.90 11.72
C LYS A 3 -1.45 13.56 11.10
N ASN A 4 -2.55 13.57 10.36
CA ASN A 4 -3.07 12.37 9.71
C ASN A 4 -2.22 11.93 8.51
N ASP A 5 -1.80 12.87 7.67
CA ASP A 5 -0.92 12.58 6.53
C ASP A 5 0.45 12.09 7.00
N TYR A 6 0.97 12.64 8.10
CA TYR A 6 2.21 12.16 8.72
C TYR A 6 2.08 10.71 9.23
N LYS A 7 0.96 10.37 9.85
CA LYS A 7 0.71 8.99 10.28
C LYS A 7 0.61 8.02 9.11
N ILE A 8 -0.06 8.45 8.01
CA ILE A 8 -0.23 7.64 6.81
C ILE A 8 1.11 7.44 6.10
N SER A 9 2.02 8.42 6.10
CA SER A 9 3.35 8.26 5.47
C SER A 9 4.15 7.10 6.07
N GLY A 10 3.95 6.79 7.35
CA GLY A 10 4.66 5.71 8.04
C GLY A 10 6.15 5.98 8.27
N VAL A 11 6.65 7.17 7.91
CA VAL A 11 8.06 7.55 8.05
C VAL A 11 8.31 8.16 9.42
N ALA A 12 9.13 7.51 10.23
CA ALA A 12 9.61 8.09 11.48
C ALA A 12 10.76 9.06 11.19
N LEU A 13 10.47 10.34 11.04
CA LEU A 13 11.46 11.38 10.76
C LEU A 13 12.45 11.51 11.92
N LYS A 14 13.74 11.53 11.58
CA LYS A 14 14.86 11.74 12.49
C LYS A 14 15.90 12.63 11.81
N ASP A 15 16.71 13.33 12.59
CA ASP A 15 17.81 14.12 12.06
C ASP A 15 18.79 13.24 11.28
N GLY A 16 19.21 13.72 10.12
CA GLY A 16 20.13 13.03 9.23
C GLY A 16 19.47 12.09 8.19
N LEU A 17 18.15 11.97 8.18
CA LEU A 17 17.46 11.24 7.10
C LEU A 17 17.32 12.12 5.86
N GLU A 18 17.63 11.55 4.71
CA GLU A 18 17.29 12.13 3.41
C GLU A 18 15.88 11.68 3.01
N VAL A 19 15.05 12.65 2.63
CA VAL A 19 13.65 12.41 2.29
C VAL A 19 13.24 13.21 1.06
N VAL A 20 12.34 12.65 0.27
CA VAL A 20 11.59 13.37 -0.74
C VAL A 20 10.27 13.81 -0.13
N VAL A 21 9.94 15.09 -0.33
CA VAL A 21 8.72 15.69 0.20
C VAL A 21 7.85 16.15 -0.95
N THR A 22 6.63 15.64 -1.02
CA THR A 22 5.59 16.16 -1.92
C THR A 22 4.80 17.22 -1.17
N ALA A 23 4.78 18.45 -1.71
CA ALA A 23 4.14 19.59 -1.07
C ALA A 23 3.62 20.59 -2.10
N TYR A 24 2.65 21.42 -1.70
CA TYR A 24 2.19 22.57 -2.48
C TYR A 24 2.32 23.88 -1.69
N PRO A 25 2.53 25.03 -2.37
CA PRO A 25 2.58 26.32 -1.70
C PRO A 25 1.19 26.69 -1.17
N ALA A 26 1.13 27.17 0.07
CA ALA A 26 -0.09 27.62 0.71
C ALA A 26 0.16 28.93 1.47
N ILE A 27 -0.84 29.82 1.44
CA ILE A 27 -0.82 31.06 2.23
C ILE A 27 -1.57 30.81 3.53
N TYR A 28 -0.88 31.01 4.64
CA TYR A 28 -1.53 30.97 5.95
C TYR A 28 -2.31 32.27 6.19
N LYS A 29 -3.62 32.20 6.02
CA LYS A 29 -4.52 33.36 6.04
C LYS A 29 -4.38 34.31 7.24
N PRO A 30 -4.14 33.83 8.49
CA PRO A 30 -4.09 34.71 9.64
C PRO A 30 -2.96 35.75 9.61
N ASN A 31 -1.82 35.45 8.98
CA ASN A 31 -0.66 36.34 8.93
C ASN A 31 -0.07 36.58 7.53
N GLY A 32 -0.73 36.04 6.48
CA GLY A 32 -0.25 36.14 5.10
C GLY A 32 1.06 35.38 4.79
N GLY A 33 1.54 34.56 5.72
CA GLY A 33 2.79 33.82 5.57
C GLY A 33 2.71 32.76 4.50
N LEU A 34 3.70 32.72 3.59
CA LEU A 34 3.87 31.62 2.63
C LEU A 34 4.45 30.39 3.35
N SER A 35 3.86 29.25 3.13
CA SER A 35 4.29 27.97 3.67
C SER A 35 4.18 26.87 2.62
N LEU A 36 4.92 25.77 2.82
CA LEU A 36 4.74 24.54 2.05
C LEU A 36 3.85 23.59 2.84
N GLN A 37 2.69 23.26 2.30
CA GLN A 37 1.82 22.25 2.86
C GLN A 37 2.28 20.88 2.35
N VAL A 38 2.90 20.10 3.23
CA VAL A 38 3.41 18.76 2.91
C VAL A 38 2.26 17.76 2.91
N GLU A 39 2.16 16.96 1.86
CA GLU A 39 1.17 15.88 1.67
C GLU A 39 1.78 14.51 1.88
N ALA A 40 3.01 14.29 1.39
CA ALA A 40 3.69 13.01 1.52
C ALA A 40 5.18 13.20 1.82
N VAL A 41 5.75 12.19 2.48
CA VAL A 41 7.18 12.06 2.75
C VAL A 41 7.60 10.64 2.41
N GLU A 42 8.66 10.51 1.64
CA GLU A 42 9.24 9.24 1.22
C GLU A 42 10.72 9.20 1.62
N LEU A 43 11.19 8.04 2.10
CA LEU A 43 12.62 7.85 2.41
C LEU A 43 13.43 7.70 1.12
N VAL A 44 14.63 8.22 1.13
CA VAL A 44 15.61 8.07 0.05
C VAL A 44 16.78 7.21 0.51
N GLY A 45 17.27 6.39 -0.39
CA GLY A 45 18.42 5.52 -0.19
C GLY A 45 18.07 4.15 0.38
N GLU A 46 18.63 3.12 -0.26
CA GLU A 46 18.38 1.71 0.05
C GLU A 46 18.66 1.37 1.52
N GLY A 47 19.71 1.95 2.12
CA GLY A 47 20.07 1.69 3.52
C GLY A 47 18.99 2.14 4.50
N ALA A 48 18.42 3.36 4.31
CA ALA A 48 17.34 3.88 5.16
C ALA A 48 16.06 3.06 4.99
N LEU A 49 15.74 2.68 3.76
CA LEU A 49 14.58 1.83 3.45
C LEU A 49 14.69 0.44 4.07
N GLN A 50 15.86 -0.19 3.98
CA GLN A 50 16.10 -1.49 4.58
C GLN A 50 15.96 -1.45 6.11
N ILE A 51 16.53 -0.44 6.76
CA ILE A 51 16.40 -0.25 8.22
C ILE A 51 14.92 -0.06 8.60
N ALA A 52 14.18 0.77 7.89
CA ALA A 52 12.76 1.02 8.15
C ALA A 52 11.94 -0.26 7.97
N TYR A 53 12.19 -1.04 6.92
CA TYR A 53 11.56 -2.34 6.68
C TYR A 53 11.80 -3.32 7.84
N GLU A 54 13.06 -3.50 8.27
CA GLU A 54 13.40 -4.44 9.34
C GLU A 54 12.79 -4.01 10.69
N GLN A 55 12.75 -2.70 10.98
CA GLN A 55 12.10 -2.18 12.17
C GLN A 55 10.59 -2.45 12.16
N LEU A 56 9.92 -2.19 11.04
CA LEU A 56 8.49 -2.45 10.88
C LEU A 56 8.20 -3.95 10.98
N LYS A 57 8.95 -4.77 10.26
CA LYS A 57 8.82 -6.23 10.29
C LYS A 57 8.93 -6.77 11.72
N LYS A 58 9.98 -6.40 12.46
CA LYS A 58 10.18 -6.82 13.85
C LYS A 58 9.03 -6.38 14.76
N LYS A 59 8.54 -5.15 14.59
CA LYS A 59 7.38 -4.62 15.34
C LYS A 59 6.14 -5.49 15.10
N LEU A 60 5.79 -5.73 13.84
CA LEU A 60 4.59 -6.48 13.46
C LEU A 60 4.68 -7.96 13.83
N GLU A 61 5.90 -8.54 13.78
CA GLU A 61 6.17 -9.89 14.23
C GLU A 61 5.97 -10.03 15.74
N THR A 62 6.47 -9.09 16.54
CA THR A 62 6.25 -9.06 17.99
C THR A 62 4.78 -8.93 18.36
N GLU A 63 3.99 -8.25 17.54
CA GLU A 63 2.54 -8.14 17.68
C GLU A 63 1.78 -9.37 17.16
N GLY A 64 2.48 -10.38 16.63
CA GLY A 64 1.89 -11.63 16.13
C GLY A 64 1.15 -11.51 14.80
N LEU A 65 1.37 -10.43 14.01
CA LEU A 65 0.66 -10.27 12.74
C LEU A 65 1.02 -11.37 11.72
N PHE A 66 2.20 -11.97 11.82
CA PHE A 66 2.67 -13.01 10.92
C PHE A 66 2.42 -14.45 11.41
N SER A 67 1.75 -14.61 12.57
CA SER A 67 1.47 -15.93 13.14
C SER A 67 0.61 -16.78 12.17
N LEU A 68 0.89 -18.07 12.14
CA LEU A 68 0.20 -19.03 11.26
C LEU A 68 -1.31 -19.07 11.51
N GLU A 69 -1.72 -18.89 12.77
CA GLU A 69 -3.15 -18.88 13.18
C GLU A 69 -3.95 -17.75 12.53
N ARG A 70 -3.28 -16.66 12.13
CA ARG A 70 -3.90 -15.54 11.41
C ARG A 70 -3.98 -15.75 9.90
N LYS A 71 -3.24 -16.73 9.37
CA LYS A 71 -3.24 -17.03 7.93
C LYS A 71 -4.56 -17.66 7.53
N ARG A 72 -5.20 -17.09 6.50
CA ARG A 72 -6.42 -17.66 5.92
C ARG A 72 -6.03 -18.65 4.83
N PRO A 73 -6.62 -19.85 4.80
CA PRO A 73 -6.37 -20.79 3.72
C PRO A 73 -6.90 -20.22 2.39
N ILE A 74 -6.13 -20.40 1.34
CA ILE A 74 -6.56 -20.05 -0.02
C ILE A 74 -7.59 -21.10 -0.45
N PRO A 75 -8.77 -20.71 -0.98
CA PRO A 75 -9.76 -21.65 -1.52
C PRO A 75 -9.16 -22.51 -2.64
N LEU A 76 -9.49 -23.80 -2.66
CA LEU A 76 -9.02 -24.69 -3.73
C LEU A 76 -9.57 -24.28 -5.11
N TYR A 77 -10.79 -23.73 -5.14
CA TYR A 77 -11.49 -23.32 -6.36
C TYR A 77 -12.10 -21.94 -6.17
N PRO A 78 -11.28 -20.85 -6.15
CA PRO A 78 -11.83 -19.51 -6.08
C PRO A 78 -12.54 -19.17 -7.39
N HIS A 79 -13.74 -18.62 -7.32
CA HIS A 79 -14.48 -18.14 -8.49
C HIS A 79 -14.45 -16.63 -8.61
N LYS A 80 -14.52 -15.93 -7.47
CA LYS A 80 -14.60 -14.47 -7.40
C LYS A 80 -13.28 -13.90 -6.87
N ILE A 81 -12.56 -13.21 -7.73
CA ILE A 81 -11.23 -12.72 -7.44
C ILE A 81 -11.26 -11.19 -7.38
N GLY A 82 -10.95 -10.63 -6.22
CA GLY A 82 -10.64 -9.20 -6.10
C GLY A 82 -9.23 -8.92 -6.62
N VAL A 83 -9.05 -7.86 -7.39
CA VAL A 83 -7.75 -7.48 -7.94
C VAL A 83 -7.50 -6.00 -7.69
N ILE A 84 -6.38 -5.69 -7.03
CA ILE A 84 -5.87 -4.32 -6.84
C ILE A 84 -4.53 -4.20 -7.55
N THR A 85 -4.47 -3.34 -8.54
CA THR A 85 -3.23 -2.95 -9.24
C THR A 85 -3.49 -1.72 -10.10
N SER A 86 -2.44 -1.15 -10.70
CA SER A 86 -2.58 -0.04 -11.64
C SER A 86 -3.14 -0.51 -12.98
N LYS A 87 -4.18 0.16 -13.46
CA LYS A 87 -4.79 -0.08 -14.79
C LYS A 87 -3.81 0.20 -15.92
N SER A 88 -2.91 1.16 -15.75
CA SER A 88 -1.92 1.55 -16.76
C SER A 88 -0.66 0.67 -16.76
N GLY A 89 -0.50 -0.21 -15.75
CA GLY A 89 0.65 -1.11 -15.64
C GLY A 89 0.52 -2.34 -16.54
N ALA A 90 1.66 -2.95 -16.90
CA ALA A 90 1.69 -4.21 -17.65
C ALA A 90 1.09 -5.38 -16.84
N VAL A 91 1.21 -5.32 -15.51
CA VAL A 91 0.86 -6.39 -14.57
C VAL A 91 -0.59 -6.86 -14.71
N ILE A 92 -1.55 -5.95 -14.92
CA ILE A 92 -2.95 -6.35 -15.08
C ILE A 92 -3.15 -7.18 -16.36
N ASN A 93 -2.50 -6.81 -17.45
CA ASN A 93 -2.59 -7.56 -18.72
C ASN A 93 -1.92 -8.93 -18.58
N ASP A 94 -0.77 -9.00 -17.92
CA ASP A 94 -0.07 -10.25 -17.65
C ASP A 94 -0.94 -11.18 -16.78
N PHE A 95 -1.53 -10.62 -15.72
CA PHE A 95 -2.45 -11.36 -14.87
C PHE A 95 -3.65 -11.93 -15.65
N LEU A 96 -4.35 -11.08 -16.44
CA LEU A 96 -5.50 -11.50 -17.21
C LEU A 96 -5.16 -12.55 -18.29
N THR A 97 -3.96 -12.43 -18.86
CA THR A 97 -3.47 -13.40 -19.85
C THR A 97 -3.19 -14.76 -19.19
N ASN A 98 -2.52 -14.75 -18.04
CA ASN A 98 -2.12 -15.98 -17.34
C ASN A 98 -3.27 -16.68 -16.63
N ILE A 99 -4.24 -15.92 -16.09
CA ILE A 99 -5.41 -16.51 -15.43
C ILE A 99 -6.34 -17.22 -16.45
N GLY A 100 -6.26 -16.85 -17.73
CA GLY A 100 -7.02 -17.50 -18.80
C GLY A 100 -8.53 -17.26 -18.75
N LYS A 101 -9.27 -18.07 -19.52
CA LYS A 101 -10.72 -17.96 -19.67
C LYS A 101 -11.46 -19.12 -18.97
N PHE A 102 -11.23 -19.29 -17.69
CA PHE A 102 -11.81 -20.40 -16.90
C PHE A 102 -13.07 -20.00 -16.11
N GLY A 103 -13.71 -18.88 -16.46
CA GLY A 103 -14.98 -18.46 -15.85
C GLY A 103 -14.83 -17.72 -14.52
N PHE A 104 -13.66 -17.17 -14.22
CA PHE A 104 -13.45 -16.31 -13.03
C PHE A 104 -14.22 -15.00 -13.14
N GLU A 105 -14.86 -14.59 -12.06
CA GLU A 105 -15.42 -13.25 -11.89
C GLU A 105 -14.35 -12.36 -11.25
N ILE A 106 -13.94 -11.29 -11.97
CA ILE A 106 -12.86 -10.40 -11.49
C ILE A 106 -13.45 -9.06 -11.06
N ALA A 107 -13.34 -8.76 -9.76
CA ALA A 107 -13.64 -7.44 -9.21
C ALA A 107 -12.34 -6.60 -9.19
N PHE A 108 -12.11 -5.83 -10.25
CA PHE A 108 -10.92 -5.00 -10.40
C PHE A 108 -11.12 -3.62 -9.79
N VAL A 109 -10.16 -3.16 -9.01
CA VAL A 109 -10.04 -1.78 -8.53
C VAL A 109 -8.71 -1.21 -8.96
N ASP A 110 -8.77 -0.13 -9.76
CA ASP A 110 -7.60 0.63 -10.15
C ASP A 110 -7.00 1.36 -8.95
N SER A 111 -5.70 1.25 -8.77
CA SER A 111 -4.99 1.88 -7.66
C SER A 111 -3.58 2.25 -8.08
N LYS A 112 -3.10 3.42 -7.66
CA LYS A 112 -1.68 3.71 -7.69
C LYS A 112 -0.97 2.70 -6.77
N VAL A 113 0.10 2.11 -7.24
CA VAL A 113 0.89 1.09 -6.52
C VAL A 113 2.28 1.59 -6.13
N GLU A 114 2.62 2.82 -6.52
CA GLU A 114 3.86 3.51 -6.19
C GLU A 114 3.65 5.02 -6.13
N GLY A 115 4.59 5.75 -5.50
CA GLY A 115 4.55 7.19 -5.32
C GLY A 115 3.68 7.65 -4.14
N ALA A 116 3.64 8.95 -3.96
CA ALA A 116 3.12 9.63 -2.76
C ALA A 116 1.66 9.27 -2.38
N ASP A 117 0.80 9.03 -3.37
CA ASP A 117 -0.61 8.72 -3.14
C ASP A 117 -0.90 7.22 -2.99
N ALA A 118 0.08 6.35 -3.30
CA ALA A 118 -0.15 4.91 -3.40
C ALA A 118 -0.78 4.31 -2.13
N ILE A 119 -0.34 4.73 -0.95
CA ILE A 119 -0.86 4.22 0.33
C ILE A 119 -2.35 4.55 0.48
N LYS A 120 -2.73 5.79 0.18
CA LYS A 120 -4.14 6.25 0.28
C LYS A 120 -5.02 5.50 -0.72
N ASP A 121 -4.54 5.35 -1.95
CA ASP A 121 -5.26 4.66 -3.02
C ASP A 121 -5.42 3.16 -2.71
N LEU A 122 -4.36 2.48 -2.26
CA LEU A 122 -4.39 1.06 -1.88
C LEU A 122 -5.34 0.80 -0.71
N VAL A 123 -5.31 1.64 0.34
CA VAL A 123 -6.25 1.52 1.47
C VAL A 123 -7.69 1.76 1.03
N SER A 124 -7.93 2.73 0.15
CA SER A 124 -9.25 2.99 -0.43
C SER A 124 -9.74 1.80 -1.26
N ALA A 125 -8.86 1.21 -2.09
CA ALA A 125 -9.16 0.04 -2.89
C ALA A 125 -9.52 -1.19 -2.01
N LEU A 126 -8.75 -1.42 -0.93
CA LEU A 126 -9.06 -2.45 0.06
C LEU A 126 -10.46 -2.25 0.66
N ASN A 127 -10.79 -1.02 1.09
CA ASN A 127 -12.11 -0.71 1.66
C ASN A 127 -13.23 -0.92 0.64
N THR A 128 -13.00 -0.63 -0.62
CA THR A 128 -13.97 -0.89 -1.70
C THR A 128 -14.23 -2.39 -1.86
N LEU A 129 -13.16 -3.22 -1.85
CA LEU A 129 -13.29 -4.66 -2.03
C LEU A 129 -13.77 -5.38 -0.76
N LYS A 130 -13.60 -4.83 0.43
CA LYS A 130 -14.19 -5.37 1.67
C LYS A 130 -15.72 -5.52 1.61
N THR A 131 -16.39 -4.69 0.80
CA THR A 131 -17.85 -4.72 0.64
C THR A 131 -18.31 -5.64 -0.49
N LYS A 132 -17.40 -6.28 -1.19
CA LYS A 132 -17.69 -7.17 -2.33
C LYS A 132 -17.65 -8.63 -1.90
N ASP A 133 -18.47 -9.42 -2.55
CA ASP A 133 -18.45 -10.87 -2.39
C ASP A 133 -17.33 -11.44 -3.28
N ILE A 134 -16.14 -11.64 -2.65
CA ILE A 134 -14.95 -12.21 -3.29
C ILE A 134 -14.39 -13.35 -2.44
N ASP A 135 -13.77 -14.33 -3.08
CA ASP A 135 -13.17 -15.52 -2.44
C ASP A 135 -11.71 -15.28 -2.03
N VAL A 136 -11.00 -14.49 -2.82
CA VAL A 136 -9.57 -14.17 -2.65
C VAL A 136 -9.29 -12.78 -3.18
N LEU A 137 -8.35 -12.09 -2.55
CA LEU A 137 -7.83 -10.80 -3.01
C LEU A 137 -6.40 -10.99 -3.54
N VAL A 138 -6.13 -10.47 -4.73
CA VAL A 138 -4.79 -10.40 -5.32
C VAL A 138 -4.38 -8.93 -5.42
N MET A 139 -3.30 -8.56 -4.73
CA MET A 139 -2.74 -7.22 -4.77
C MET A 139 -1.37 -7.26 -5.45
N MET A 140 -1.25 -6.56 -6.57
CA MET A 140 -0.08 -6.71 -7.45
C MET A 140 0.57 -5.38 -7.76
N ARG A 141 1.91 -5.45 -7.91
CA ARG A 141 2.69 -4.42 -8.56
C ARG A 141 3.76 -5.06 -9.45
N GLY A 142 4.28 -4.28 -10.40
CA GLY A 142 5.38 -4.71 -11.26
C GLY A 142 6.72 -4.79 -10.54
N GLY A 143 7.77 -5.20 -11.22
CA GLY A 143 9.14 -5.12 -10.73
C GLY A 143 9.58 -3.67 -10.51
N GLY A 144 10.66 -3.46 -9.74
CA GLY A 144 11.20 -2.13 -9.46
C GLY A 144 12.23 -2.15 -8.34
N SER A 145 12.77 -0.98 -8.01
CA SER A 145 13.70 -0.78 -6.90
C SER A 145 13.01 -0.82 -5.53
N LEU A 146 13.80 -0.84 -4.44
CA LEU A 146 13.27 -0.81 -3.07
C LEU A 146 12.39 0.42 -2.81
N GLU A 147 12.74 1.57 -3.40
CA GLU A 147 11.96 2.80 -3.28
C GLU A 147 10.53 2.61 -3.76
N SER A 148 10.35 1.90 -4.86
CA SER A 148 9.04 1.67 -5.45
C SER A 148 8.16 0.70 -4.65
N PHE A 149 8.73 0.00 -3.65
CA PHE A 149 7.99 -0.86 -2.71
C PHE A 149 7.61 -0.18 -1.39
N GLN A 150 7.96 1.10 -1.17
CA GLN A 150 7.69 1.80 0.09
C GLN A 150 6.21 1.75 0.51
N ALA A 151 5.28 1.90 -0.46
CA ALA A 151 3.86 1.82 -0.17
C ALA A 151 3.45 0.47 0.44
N PHE A 152 4.04 -0.63 -0.02
CA PHE A 152 3.77 -1.98 0.50
C PHE A 152 4.44 -2.24 1.85
N ASN A 153 5.49 -1.51 2.18
CA ASN A 153 6.17 -1.54 3.48
C ASN A 153 5.57 -0.53 4.48
N ASN A 154 4.33 -0.11 4.27
CA ASN A 154 3.65 0.84 5.13
C ASN A 154 2.80 0.11 6.19
N GLU A 155 2.95 0.51 7.46
CA GLU A 155 2.26 -0.13 8.59
C GLU A 155 0.73 -0.10 8.45
N VAL A 156 0.16 1.02 7.97
CA VAL A 156 -1.29 1.16 7.80
C VAL A 156 -1.78 0.14 6.78
N LEU A 157 -1.12 0.05 5.62
CA LEU A 157 -1.49 -0.89 4.58
C LEU A 157 -1.36 -2.35 5.05
N VAL A 158 -0.25 -2.70 5.70
CA VAL A 158 -0.02 -4.08 6.20
C VAL A 158 -1.10 -4.49 7.21
N ARG A 159 -1.52 -3.59 8.09
CA ARG A 159 -2.61 -3.86 9.05
C ARG A 159 -3.95 -4.04 8.34
N GLU A 160 -4.25 -3.24 7.33
CA GLU A 160 -5.48 -3.39 6.54
C GLU A 160 -5.51 -4.73 5.79
N VAL A 161 -4.38 -5.16 5.21
CA VAL A 161 -4.22 -6.46 4.57
C VAL A 161 -4.39 -7.61 5.58
N ALA A 162 -3.73 -7.52 6.75
CA ALA A 162 -3.82 -8.54 7.79
C ALA A 162 -5.26 -8.72 8.35
N ASN A 163 -6.06 -7.66 8.31
CA ASN A 163 -7.45 -7.66 8.77
C ASN A 163 -8.48 -7.83 7.64
N PHE A 164 -8.02 -8.08 6.42
CA PHE A 164 -8.91 -8.29 5.29
C PHE A 164 -9.72 -9.59 5.46
N PRO A 165 -11.03 -9.63 5.11
CA PRO A 165 -11.90 -10.76 5.45
C PRO A 165 -11.58 -12.06 4.72
N VAL A 166 -10.98 -11.98 3.52
CA VAL A 166 -10.57 -13.14 2.72
C VAL A 166 -9.04 -13.23 2.61
N PRO A 167 -8.47 -14.37 2.14
CA PRO A 167 -7.02 -14.46 1.90
C PRO A 167 -6.55 -13.39 0.92
N VAL A 168 -5.36 -12.82 1.19
CA VAL A 168 -4.70 -11.83 0.33
C VAL A 168 -3.39 -12.41 -0.18
N ILE A 169 -3.18 -12.31 -1.48
CA ILE A 169 -1.98 -12.74 -2.22
C ILE A 169 -1.29 -11.51 -2.81
#